data_058f79ac1fb7b4b8d41166bd17a7171c
#
_entry.id   058f79ac1fb7b4b8d41166bd17a7171c
#
_cell.length_a   1.000
_cell.length_b   1.000
_cell.length_c   1.000
_cell.angle_alpha   90.00
_cell.angle_beta   90.00
_cell.angle_gamma   90.00
#
_symmetry.space_group_name_H-M   'P 1'
#
loop_
_entity.id
_entity.type
_entity.pdbx_description
1 polymer ?
#
loop_
_entity_poly.entity_id
_entity_poly.type
_entity_poly.pdbx_seq_one_letter_code
_entity_poly.pdbx_strand_id
1 'polypeptide(L)'
;VHANNSKWISFATLRCASWKAANVVLLGDAAHTAHFSIGSGTKLAMEDALALAACLHEHGVDAALAAYQAERRPVVASAQRAAQASLEWFENLGQYVHQEPEQFAFNILTRSRRVTHGNLRVRDPEFAERIDTWFARHEKRRGMGDGDVVPPMFQPLRLRGLELKNRVVVSAMDMYSAGAGTPSDFHLVHLGGKPLGGAALVLTEMACVSAAGRITPGCAGMYTPEHEAAWQRITGFVHQNSTAKIGLQLGHSGRKGSTKLMWEGIDQPLEPRSGAAST
;
A
#
# COMPACT_ATOMS: atom_id res chain seq x y z
N VAL A 1 -3.67 -45.03 6.60
CA VAL A 1 -3.22 -43.92 5.73
C VAL A 1 -2.57 -44.54 4.52
N HIS A 2 -3.20 -44.49 3.34
CA HIS A 2 -2.58 -44.91 2.10
C HIS A 2 -1.50 -43.89 1.76
N ALA A 3 -0.23 -44.30 1.82
CA ALA A 3 0.86 -43.50 1.30
C ALA A 3 0.79 -43.52 -0.21
N ASN A 4 0.13 -42.50 -0.79
CA ASN A 4 0.30 -42.19 -2.19
C ASN A 4 1.78 -41.96 -2.46
N ASN A 5 2.25 -42.08 -3.71
CA ASN A 5 3.58 -41.65 -4.12
C ASN A 5 3.84 -40.13 -3.95
N SER A 6 3.22 -39.52 -2.92
CA SER A 6 3.35 -38.12 -2.58
C SER A 6 4.78 -37.82 -2.11
N LYS A 7 5.41 -36.86 -2.74
CA LYS A 7 6.76 -36.41 -2.40
C LYS A 7 6.71 -34.94 -1.97
N TRP A 8 7.58 -34.59 -1.06
CA TRP A 8 7.82 -33.18 -0.79
C TRP A 8 8.54 -32.58 -2.00
N ILE A 9 7.93 -31.57 -2.61
CA ILE A 9 8.49 -30.87 -3.76
C ILE A 9 8.51 -29.36 -3.49
N SER A 10 9.54 -28.69 -4.00
CA SER A 10 9.55 -27.24 -4.10
C SER A 10 8.76 -26.82 -5.33
N PHE A 11 7.66 -26.09 -5.14
CA PHE A 11 6.82 -25.65 -6.24
C PHE A 11 7.32 -24.34 -6.82
N ALA A 12 7.92 -24.41 -8.02
CA ALA A 12 8.44 -23.23 -8.71
C ALA A 12 7.33 -22.48 -9.46
N THR A 13 7.30 -21.17 -9.34
CA THR A 13 6.47 -20.31 -10.18
C THR A 13 7.17 -20.05 -11.51
N LEU A 14 6.70 -20.69 -12.58
CA LEU A 14 7.21 -20.51 -13.93
C LEU A 14 6.64 -19.24 -14.57
N ARG A 15 7.50 -18.48 -15.27
CA ARG A 15 7.13 -17.30 -16.06
C ARG A 15 7.97 -17.27 -17.34
N CYS A 16 7.41 -17.73 -18.45
CA CYS A 16 8.11 -17.66 -19.73
C CYS A 16 8.15 -16.21 -20.23
N ALA A 17 9.32 -15.78 -20.71
CA ALA A 17 9.50 -14.44 -21.26
C ALA A 17 8.72 -14.26 -22.57
N SER A 18 8.67 -15.30 -23.40
CA SER A 18 7.85 -15.36 -24.61
C SER A 18 7.00 -16.64 -24.58
N TRP A 19 5.75 -16.54 -24.99
CA TRP A 19 4.84 -17.67 -25.13
C TRP A 19 4.75 -18.18 -26.56
N LYS A 20 5.48 -17.55 -27.48
CA LYS A 20 5.54 -17.96 -28.89
C LYS A 20 6.97 -18.00 -29.40
N ALA A 21 7.24 -18.93 -30.30
CA ALA A 21 8.47 -19.01 -31.07
C ALA A 21 8.17 -19.68 -32.41
N ALA A 22 8.40 -18.99 -33.54
CA ALA A 22 8.01 -19.45 -34.86
C ALA A 22 6.53 -19.94 -34.88
N ASN A 23 6.28 -21.18 -35.23
CA ASN A 23 4.97 -21.82 -35.29
C ASN A 23 4.57 -22.58 -33.97
N VAL A 24 5.32 -22.36 -32.89
CA VAL A 24 5.04 -22.97 -31.57
C VAL A 24 4.45 -21.92 -30.64
N VAL A 25 3.39 -22.30 -29.90
CA VAL A 25 2.80 -21.49 -28.85
C VAL A 25 2.70 -22.32 -27.57
N LEU A 26 2.97 -21.65 -26.44
CA LEU A 26 2.83 -22.22 -25.11
C LEU A 26 1.50 -21.77 -24.50
N LEU A 27 0.86 -22.67 -23.74
CA LEU A 27 -0.34 -22.35 -22.94
C LEU A 27 -0.34 -23.15 -21.64
N GLY A 28 -1.08 -22.69 -20.66
CA GLY A 28 -1.19 -23.33 -19.35
C GLY A 28 0.18 -23.46 -18.66
N ASP A 29 0.41 -24.60 -18.02
CA ASP A 29 1.63 -24.85 -17.24
C ASP A 29 2.91 -24.82 -18.07
N ALA A 30 2.83 -24.99 -19.39
CA ALA A 30 3.99 -24.84 -20.28
C ALA A 30 4.43 -23.37 -20.42
N ALA A 31 3.52 -22.43 -20.32
CA ALA A 31 3.79 -20.99 -20.40
C ALA A 31 4.02 -20.36 -19.01
N HIS A 32 3.29 -20.85 -18.03
CA HIS A 32 3.26 -20.27 -16.68
C HIS A 32 2.70 -21.29 -15.66
N THR A 33 3.22 -21.26 -14.45
CA THR A 33 2.62 -21.98 -13.32
C THR A 33 2.18 -20.96 -12.25
N ALA A 34 1.14 -21.29 -11.50
CA ALA A 34 0.74 -20.53 -10.32
C ALA A 34 0.65 -21.50 -9.14
N HIS A 35 1.08 -21.05 -7.96
CA HIS A 35 1.00 -21.89 -6.75
C HIS A 35 -0.45 -22.37 -6.55
N PHE A 36 -0.62 -23.63 -6.21
CA PHE A 36 -1.91 -24.32 -6.10
C PHE A 36 -2.84 -23.78 -5.01
N SER A 37 -2.31 -22.95 -4.08
CA SER A 37 -3.07 -22.42 -2.93
C SER A 37 -4.31 -21.61 -3.27
N ILE A 38 -4.48 -21.16 -4.52
CA ILE A 38 -5.71 -20.49 -5.00
C ILE A 38 -6.52 -21.34 -5.99
N GLY A 39 -6.06 -22.54 -6.32
CA GLY A 39 -6.80 -23.49 -7.17
C GLY A 39 -7.06 -23.01 -8.59
N SER A 40 -6.23 -22.17 -9.20
CA SER A 40 -6.53 -21.51 -10.48
C SER A 40 -5.74 -22.05 -11.69
N GLY A 41 -4.85 -23.03 -11.52
CA GLY A 41 -4.03 -23.54 -12.63
C GLY A 41 -4.86 -24.05 -13.82
N THR A 42 -5.74 -25.00 -13.57
CA THR A 42 -6.63 -25.59 -14.62
C THR A 42 -7.51 -24.50 -15.26
N LYS A 43 -8.09 -23.60 -14.45
CA LYS A 43 -8.90 -22.49 -14.98
C LYS A 43 -8.11 -21.60 -15.91
N LEU A 44 -6.88 -21.23 -15.55
CA LEU A 44 -6.00 -20.42 -16.39
C LEU A 44 -5.68 -21.12 -17.72
N ALA A 45 -5.35 -22.41 -17.68
CA ALA A 45 -5.09 -23.20 -18.88
C ALA A 45 -6.30 -23.29 -19.83
N MET A 46 -7.52 -23.44 -19.28
CA MET A 46 -8.75 -23.42 -20.07
C MET A 46 -9.01 -22.05 -20.69
N GLU A 47 -8.82 -20.99 -19.93
CA GLU A 47 -8.95 -19.60 -20.43
C GLU A 47 -7.91 -19.29 -21.51
N ASP A 48 -6.68 -19.79 -21.37
CA ASP A 48 -5.64 -19.64 -22.38
C ASP A 48 -6.05 -20.34 -23.68
N ALA A 49 -6.59 -21.56 -23.60
CA ALA A 49 -7.05 -22.27 -24.78
C ALA A 49 -8.20 -21.56 -25.49
N LEU A 50 -9.15 -21.01 -24.73
CA LEU A 50 -10.27 -20.23 -25.29
C LEU A 50 -9.76 -18.95 -25.97
N ALA A 51 -8.87 -18.19 -25.31
CA ALA A 51 -8.32 -16.98 -25.86
C ALA A 51 -7.49 -17.24 -27.14
N LEU A 52 -6.67 -18.30 -27.13
CA LEU A 52 -5.90 -18.71 -28.32
C LEU A 52 -6.83 -19.07 -29.50
N ALA A 53 -7.89 -19.85 -29.22
CA ALA A 53 -8.87 -20.21 -30.25
C ALA A 53 -9.59 -18.96 -30.83
N ALA A 54 -9.99 -18.02 -29.97
CA ALA A 54 -10.61 -16.77 -30.40
C ALA A 54 -9.65 -15.94 -31.27
N CYS A 55 -8.41 -15.76 -30.83
CA CYS A 55 -7.39 -15.01 -31.59
C CYS A 55 -7.12 -15.66 -32.96
N LEU A 56 -7.05 -17.01 -33.04
CA LEU A 56 -6.88 -17.72 -34.30
C LEU A 56 -8.08 -17.62 -35.24
N HIS A 57 -9.27 -17.44 -34.69
CA HIS A 57 -10.48 -17.21 -35.50
C HIS A 57 -10.52 -15.78 -36.08
N GLU A 58 -10.05 -14.79 -35.32
CA GLU A 58 -10.12 -13.38 -35.69
C GLU A 58 -8.93 -12.88 -36.53
N HIS A 59 -7.77 -13.53 -36.44
CA HIS A 59 -6.53 -13.08 -37.03
C HIS A 59 -5.80 -14.18 -37.77
N GLY A 60 -4.88 -13.83 -38.69
CA GLY A 60 -3.90 -14.76 -39.25
C GLY A 60 -2.93 -15.24 -38.15
N VAL A 61 -2.33 -16.42 -38.32
CA VAL A 61 -1.57 -17.16 -37.28
C VAL A 61 -0.57 -16.28 -36.52
N ASP A 62 0.29 -15.56 -37.21
CA ASP A 62 1.34 -14.76 -36.56
C ASP A 62 0.76 -13.63 -35.69
N ALA A 63 -0.28 -12.96 -36.18
CA ALA A 63 -0.97 -11.91 -35.44
C ALA A 63 -1.77 -12.50 -34.26
N ALA A 64 -2.41 -13.65 -34.46
CA ALA A 64 -3.16 -14.35 -33.43
C ALA A 64 -2.28 -14.74 -32.22
N LEU A 65 -1.08 -15.27 -32.47
CA LEU A 65 -0.17 -15.66 -31.37
C LEU A 65 0.33 -14.43 -30.59
N ALA A 66 0.52 -13.30 -31.26
CA ALA A 66 0.89 -12.06 -30.59
C ALA A 66 -0.27 -11.51 -29.75
N ALA A 67 -1.49 -11.48 -30.30
CA ALA A 67 -2.69 -11.03 -29.62
C ALA A 67 -3.00 -11.89 -28.38
N TYR A 68 -2.96 -13.20 -28.52
CA TYR A 68 -3.11 -14.15 -27.42
C TYR A 68 -2.15 -13.86 -26.24
N GLN A 69 -0.84 -13.73 -26.53
CA GLN A 69 0.13 -13.43 -25.50
C GLN A 69 -0.14 -12.07 -24.84
N ALA A 70 -0.49 -11.05 -25.62
CA ALA A 70 -0.77 -9.71 -25.11
C ALA A 70 -1.99 -9.69 -24.19
N GLU A 71 -3.05 -10.41 -24.54
CA GLU A 71 -4.27 -10.53 -23.76
C GLU A 71 -4.06 -11.30 -22.46
N ARG A 72 -3.46 -12.50 -22.54
CA ARG A 72 -3.43 -13.44 -21.42
C ARG A 72 -2.35 -13.15 -20.39
N ARG A 73 -1.21 -12.65 -20.80
CA ARG A 73 -0.05 -12.42 -19.93
C ARG A 73 -0.35 -11.52 -18.72
N PRO A 74 -1.07 -10.38 -18.83
CA PRO A 74 -1.45 -9.57 -17.68
C PRO A 74 -2.39 -10.29 -16.70
N VAL A 75 -3.34 -11.08 -17.23
CA VAL A 75 -4.30 -11.85 -16.44
C VAL A 75 -3.59 -12.91 -15.62
N VAL A 76 -2.70 -13.68 -16.27
CA VAL A 76 -1.89 -14.70 -15.62
C VAL A 76 -0.96 -14.09 -14.57
N ALA A 77 -0.26 -13.00 -14.89
CA ALA A 77 0.59 -12.31 -13.93
C ALA A 77 -0.19 -11.82 -12.69
N SER A 78 -1.43 -11.39 -12.87
CA SER A 78 -2.33 -11.04 -11.76
C SER A 78 -2.68 -12.27 -10.90
N ALA A 79 -2.98 -13.42 -11.53
CA ALA A 79 -3.26 -14.66 -10.81
C ALA A 79 -2.02 -15.17 -10.04
N GLN A 80 -0.84 -15.11 -10.65
CA GLN A 80 0.41 -15.48 -10.00
C GLN A 80 0.72 -14.61 -8.76
N ARG A 81 0.45 -13.29 -8.82
CA ARG A 81 0.58 -12.42 -7.63
C ARG A 81 -0.38 -12.82 -6.51
N ALA A 82 -1.61 -13.17 -6.84
CA ALA A 82 -2.58 -13.63 -5.86
C ALA A 82 -2.20 -14.98 -5.25
N ALA A 83 -1.68 -15.89 -6.07
CA ALA A 83 -1.17 -17.19 -5.61
C ALA A 83 0.05 -17.03 -4.69
N GLN A 84 0.95 -16.10 -5.01
CA GLN A 84 2.10 -15.79 -4.19
C GLN A 84 1.69 -15.22 -2.83
N ALA A 85 0.77 -14.25 -2.80
CA ALA A 85 0.26 -13.71 -1.54
C ALA A 85 -0.42 -14.79 -0.67
N SER A 86 -1.15 -15.72 -1.31
CA SER A 86 -1.75 -16.84 -0.60
C SER A 86 -0.70 -17.84 -0.07
N LEU A 87 0.36 -18.12 -0.83
CA LEU A 87 1.48 -18.95 -0.38
C LEU A 87 2.15 -18.32 0.85
N GLU A 88 2.53 -17.06 0.77
CA GLU A 88 3.16 -16.32 1.88
C GLU A 88 2.30 -16.35 3.14
N TRP A 89 0.97 -16.26 3.00
CA TRP A 89 0.06 -16.39 4.13
C TRP A 89 0.16 -17.78 4.78
N PHE A 90 0.20 -18.86 3.99
CA PHE A 90 0.34 -20.23 4.53
C PHE A 90 1.71 -20.47 5.15
N GLU A 91 2.78 -19.94 4.57
CA GLU A 91 4.13 -20.03 5.14
C GLU A 91 4.24 -19.31 6.49
N ASN A 92 3.41 -18.28 6.70
CA ASN A 92 3.32 -17.52 7.95
C ASN A 92 2.12 -17.93 8.82
N LEU A 93 1.57 -19.12 8.63
CA LEU A 93 0.35 -19.58 9.33
C LEU A 93 0.46 -19.47 10.86
N GLY A 94 1.66 -19.66 11.43
CA GLY A 94 1.91 -19.52 12.86
C GLY A 94 1.50 -18.15 13.44
N GLN A 95 1.45 -17.11 12.63
CA GLN A 95 1.00 -15.77 13.05
C GLN A 95 -0.53 -15.68 13.19
N TYR A 96 -1.27 -16.60 12.59
CA TYR A 96 -2.74 -16.52 12.45
C TYR A 96 -3.48 -17.59 13.25
N VAL A 97 -2.84 -18.71 13.60
CA VAL A 97 -3.52 -19.86 14.26
C VAL A 97 -4.09 -19.56 15.64
N HIS A 98 -3.65 -18.48 16.29
CA HIS A 98 -4.14 -18.06 17.61
C HIS A 98 -5.26 -17.00 17.52
N GLN A 99 -5.69 -16.65 16.32
CA GLN A 99 -6.78 -15.69 16.13
C GLN A 99 -8.13 -16.31 16.55
N GLU A 100 -9.07 -15.44 16.98
CA GLU A 100 -10.45 -15.86 17.19
C GLU A 100 -11.05 -16.39 15.86
N PRO A 101 -12.01 -17.32 15.90
CA PRO A 101 -12.54 -17.99 14.68
C PRO A 101 -13.00 -17.02 13.58
N GLU A 102 -13.70 -15.95 13.93
CA GLU A 102 -14.18 -14.94 12.99
C GLU A 102 -13.02 -14.24 12.30
N GLN A 103 -12.00 -13.82 13.07
CA GLN A 103 -10.81 -13.17 12.53
C GLN A 103 -10.04 -14.12 11.62
N PHE A 104 -9.84 -15.38 12.04
CA PHE A 104 -9.15 -16.37 11.23
C PHE A 104 -9.91 -16.67 9.93
N ALA A 105 -11.24 -16.83 9.99
CA ALA A 105 -12.08 -17.06 8.81
C ALA A 105 -11.98 -15.90 7.81
N PHE A 106 -12.04 -14.66 8.29
CA PHE A 106 -11.84 -13.48 7.43
C PHE A 106 -10.46 -13.45 6.82
N ASN A 107 -9.42 -13.74 7.61
CA ASN A 107 -8.02 -13.72 7.19
C ASN A 107 -7.74 -14.76 6.09
N ILE A 108 -8.21 -16.00 6.28
CA ILE A 108 -8.03 -17.06 5.27
C ILE A 108 -8.82 -16.78 3.97
N LEU A 109 -9.99 -16.16 4.06
CA LEU A 109 -10.77 -15.76 2.87
C LEU A 109 -10.08 -14.65 2.08
N THR A 110 -9.46 -13.70 2.76
CA THR A 110 -8.85 -12.52 2.12
C THR A 110 -7.36 -12.69 1.80
N ARG A 111 -6.73 -13.80 2.15
CA ARG A 111 -5.28 -14.06 2.06
C ARG A 111 -4.67 -13.79 0.69
N SER A 112 -5.39 -14.05 -0.38
CA SER A 112 -4.93 -13.85 -1.77
C SER A 112 -5.04 -12.41 -2.25
N ARG A 113 -5.63 -11.50 -1.44
CA ARG A 113 -5.96 -10.10 -1.76
C ARG A 113 -6.92 -9.93 -2.95
N ARG A 114 -7.52 -11.03 -3.45
CA ARG A 114 -8.58 -10.99 -4.47
C ARG A 114 -9.96 -10.86 -3.85
N VAL A 115 -10.14 -11.44 -2.69
CA VAL A 115 -11.31 -11.23 -1.85
C VAL A 115 -10.97 -10.11 -0.88
N THR A 116 -11.77 -9.06 -0.86
CA THR A 116 -11.62 -7.91 0.03
C THR A 116 -12.88 -7.76 0.88
N HIS A 117 -12.78 -7.02 1.97
CA HIS A 117 -13.95 -6.68 2.80
C HIS A 117 -15.07 -6.04 1.95
N GLY A 118 -14.72 -5.12 1.04
CA GLY A 118 -15.69 -4.45 0.18
C GLY A 118 -16.42 -5.41 -0.76
N ASN A 119 -15.72 -6.38 -1.38
CA ASN A 119 -16.42 -7.33 -2.24
C ASN A 119 -17.13 -8.46 -1.48
N LEU A 120 -16.72 -8.76 -0.25
CA LEU A 120 -17.48 -9.64 0.65
C LEU A 120 -18.84 -9.02 1.02
N ARG A 121 -18.91 -7.73 1.26
CA ARG A 121 -20.19 -7.04 1.52
C ARG A 121 -21.21 -7.20 0.39
N VAL A 122 -20.75 -7.43 -0.84
CA VAL A 122 -21.62 -7.68 -2.00
C VAL A 122 -21.94 -9.17 -2.16
N ARG A 123 -20.96 -10.06 -1.89
CA ARG A 123 -21.09 -11.50 -2.14
C ARG A 123 -21.71 -12.27 -0.99
N ASP A 124 -21.38 -11.88 0.22
CA ASP A 124 -21.82 -12.48 1.47
C ASP A 124 -21.97 -11.37 2.54
N PRO A 125 -23.04 -10.57 2.44
CA PRO A 125 -23.28 -9.46 3.34
C PRO A 125 -23.43 -9.90 4.81
N GLU A 126 -24.02 -11.08 5.05
CA GLU A 126 -24.22 -11.62 6.40
C GLU A 126 -22.87 -11.94 7.07
N PHE A 127 -21.93 -12.53 6.33
CA PHE A 127 -20.58 -12.77 6.84
C PHE A 127 -19.84 -11.46 7.12
N ALA A 128 -19.92 -10.49 6.19
CA ALA A 128 -19.30 -9.19 6.38
C ALA A 128 -19.84 -8.47 7.62
N GLU A 129 -21.16 -8.49 7.85
CA GLU A 129 -21.80 -7.92 9.03
C GLU A 129 -21.38 -8.62 10.33
N ARG A 130 -21.26 -9.96 10.31
CA ARG A 130 -20.72 -10.69 11.47
C ARG A 130 -19.30 -10.27 11.81
N ILE A 131 -18.45 -10.09 10.81
CA ILE A 131 -17.06 -9.65 11.00
C ILE A 131 -17.02 -8.22 11.55
N ASP A 132 -17.81 -7.31 11.01
CA ASP A 132 -17.86 -5.93 11.49
C ASP A 132 -18.37 -5.86 12.94
N THR A 133 -19.40 -6.65 13.26
CA THR A 133 -19.94 -6.78 14.64
C THR A 133 -18.92 -7.41 15.59
N TRP A 134 -18.27 -8.49 15.16
CA TRP A 134 -17.20 -9.11 15.95
C TRP A 134 -16.09 -8.10 16.23
N PHE A 135 -15.65 -7.36 15.22
CA PHE A 135 -14.57 -6.40 15.36
C PHE A 135 -14.93 -5.25 16.33
N ALA A 136 -16.14 -4.68 16.19
CA ALA A 136 -16.61 -3.63 17.10
C ALA A 136 -16.65 -4.12 18.56
N ARG A 137 -17.18 -5.33 18.81
CA ARG A 137 -17.20 -5.95 20.14
C ARG A 137 -15.80 -6.26 20.68
N HIS A 138 -14.90 -6.71 19.81
CA HIS A 138 -13.51 -6.98 20.16
C HIS A 138 -12.80 -5.69 20.61
N GLU A 139 -12.94 -4.60 19.87
CA GLU A 139 -12.35 -3.30 20.23
C GLU A 139 -12.94 -2.76 21.53
N LYS A 140 -14.26 -2.88 21.74
CA LYS A 140 -14.91 -2.50 23.01
C LYS A 140 -14.34 -3.29 24.21
N ARG A 141 -14.13 -4.59 24.07
CA ARG A 141 -13.51 -5.43 25.13
C ARG A 141 -12.09 -4.95 25.47
N ARG A 142 -11.40 -4.34 24.53
CA ARG A 142 -10.06 -3.74 24.72
C ARG A 142 -10.12 -2.32 25.27
N GLY A 143 -11.30 -1.83 25.63
CA GLY A 143 -11.52 -0.47 26.12
C GLY A 143 -11.39 0.60 25.05
N MET A 144 -11.67 0.26 23.80
CA MET A 144 -11.68 1.17 22.66
C MET A 144 -13.06 1.21 22.00
N GLY A 145 -13.55 2.42 21.78
CA GLY A 145 -14.90 2.64 21.23
C GLY A 145 -16.02 2.19 22.17
N ASP A 146 -17.23 2.43 21.77
CA ASP A 146 -18.49 2.13 22.49
C ASP A 146 -19.16 0.83 22.01
N GLY A 147 -18.64 0.23 20.95
CA GLY A 147 -19.13 -1.01 20.36
C GLY A 147 -20.04 -0.78 19.16
N ASP A 148 -20.16 0.44 18.68
CA ASP A 148 -20.88 0.76 17.45
C ASP A 148 -20.27 0.07 16.25
N VAL A 149 -21.14 -0.53 15.44
CA VAL A 149 -20.74 -1.22 14.22
C VAL A 149 -20.54 -0.19 13.11
N VAL A 150 -19.30 0.25 12.96
CA VAL A 150 -18.84 1.08 11.84
C VAL A 150 -17.77 0.35 11.06
N PRO A 151 -17.51 0.72 9.79
CA PRO A 151 -16.43 0.10 9.03
C PRO A 151 -15.11 0.09 9.82
N PRO A 152 -14.29 -0.98 9.74
CA PRO A 152 -13.08 -1.14 10.56
C PRO A 152 -12.11 0.03 10.51
N MET A 153 -12.03 0.74 9.38
CA MET A 153 -11.19 1.94 9.25
C MET A 153 -11.62 3.11 10.16
N PHE A 154 -12.88 3.14 10.57
CA PHE A 154 -13.42 4.18 11.46
C PHE A 154 -13.45 3.75 12.93
N GLN A 155 -13.10 2.50 13.24
CA GLN A 155 -12.93 2.06 14.62
C GLN A 155 -11.69 2.71 15.25
N PRO A 156 -11.73 3.06 16.55
CA PRO A 156 -10.59 3.62 17.26
C PRO A 156 -9.36 2.70 17.22
N LEU A 157 -8.19 3.29 17.39
CA LEU A 157 -6.92 2.56 17.46
C LEU A 157 -6.09 3.11 18.61
N ARG A 158 -5.56 2.21 19.45
CA ARG A 158 -4.58 2.57 20.48
C ARG A 158 -3.20 2.04 20.10
N LEU A 159 -2.24 2.95 20.04
CA LEU A 159 -0.81 2.66 19.82
C LEU A 159 -0.06 3.03 21.10
N ARG A 160 0.18 2.06 21.98
CA ARG A 160 0.67 2.30 23.34
C ARG A 160 -0.23 3.29 24.09
N GLY A 161 0.26 4.48 24.44
CA GLY A 161 -0.50 5.54 25.09
C GLY A 161 -1.23 6.49 24.14
N LEU A 162 -1.06 6.35 22.82
CA LEU A 162 -1.69 7.20 21.83
C LEU A 162 -3.04 6.61 21.40
N GLU A 163 -4.11 7.34 21.66
CA GLU A 163 -5.45 6.99 21.19
C GLU A 163 -5.80 7.80 19.94
N LEU A 164 -6.19 7.10 18.89
CA LEU A 164 -6.66 7.63 17.62
C LEU A 164 -8.15 7.36 17.48
N LYS A 165 -8.93 8.39 17.10
CA LYS A 165 -10.39 8.27 16.92
C LYS A 165 -10.80 7.29 15.81
N ASN A 166 -9.91 7.01 14.86
CA ASN A 166 -10.07 6.06 13.78
C ASN A 166 -8.70 5.63 13.24
N ARG A 167 -8.66 4.82 12.17
CA ARG A 167 -7.43 4.26 11.59
C ARG A 167 -6.97 5.00 10.33
N VAL A 168 -7.52 6.20 10.09
CA VAL A 168 -7.10 7.02 8.95
C VAL A 168 -5.91 7.87 9.36
N VAL A 169 -4.76 7.58 8.75
CA VAL A 169 -3.51 8.29 8.97
C VAL A 169 -3.05 8.93 7.67
N VAL A 170 -2.79 10.22 7.70
CA VAL A 170 -2.17 10.93 6.59
C VAL A 170 -0.66 10.81 6.74
N SER A 171 -0.01 10.10 5.82
CA SER A 171 1.44 9.91 5.83
C SER A 171 2.18 11.21 5.50
N ALA A 172 3.45 11.27 5.90
CA ALA A 172 4.35 12.36 5.56
C ALA A 172 4.57 12.44 4.05
N MET A 173 4.44 13.63 3.49
CA MET A 173 4.65 13.92 2.06
C MET A 173 5.30 15.28 1.92
N ASP A 174 6.48 15.31 1.29
CA ASP A 174 7.22 16.55 1.05
C ASP A 174 6.53 17.41 -0.01
N MET A 175 6.30 18.66 0.31
CA MET A 175 5.64 19.64 -0.56
C MET A 175 6.59 20.70 -1.08
N TYR A 176 7.75 20.83 -0.47
CA TYR A 176 8.82 21.79 -0.85
C TYR A 176 8.34 23.22 -0.97
N SER A 177 7.44 23.65 -0.08
CA SER A 177 6.76 24.96 -0.14
C SER A 177 7.11 25.89 1.03
N ALA A 178 8.12 25.52 1.84
CA ALA A 178 8.57 26.34 2.95
C ALA A 178 9.55 27.44 2.48
N GLY A 179 9.44 28.61 3.08
CA GLY A 179 10.38 29.71 2.86
C GLY A 179 11.52 29.67 3.88
N ALA A 180 12.77 29.42 3.45
CA ALA A 180 13.93 29.29 4.33
C ALA A 180 13.74 28.31 5.51
N GLY A 181 12.94 27.28 5.31
CA GLY A 181 12.59 26.29 6.34
C GLY A 181 11.33 26.62 7.14
N THR A 182 10.77 27.82 7.02
CA THR A 182 9.61 28.26 7.80
C THR A 182 8.31 27.79 7.14
N PRO A 183 7.47 26.97 7.80
CA PRO A 183 6.13 26.64 7.34
C PRO A 183 5.26 27.89 7.21
N SER A 184 4.44 27.94 6.16
CA SER A 184 3.58 29.06 5.81
C SER A 184 2.09 28.73 5.99
N ASP A 185 1.20 29.64 5.58
CA ASP A 185 -0.24 29.43 5.54
C ASP A 185 -0.62 28.28 4.59
N PHE A 186 0.18 27.99 3.57
CA PHE A 186 0.01 26.81 2.74
C PHE A 186 0.04 25.52 3.59
N HIS A 187 1.02 25.41 4.50
CA HIS A 187 1.14 24.27 5.41
C HIS A 187 -0.01 24.22 6.42
N LEU A 188 -0.45 25.37 6.92
CA LEU A 188 -1.62 25.46 7.81
C LEU A 188 -2.87 24.92 7.13
N VAL A 189 -3.17 25.36 5.90
CA VAL A 189 -4.34 24.92 5.14
C VAL A 189 -4.23 23.43 4.79
N HIS A 190 -3.07 23.00 4.31
CA HIS A 190 -2.84 21.62 3.91
C HIS A 190 -2.96 20.65 5.10
N LEU A 191 -2.21 20.90 6.16
CA LEU A 191 -2.19 20.02 7.35
C LEU A 191 -3.44 20.16 8.20
N GLY A 192 -4.02 21.38 8.32
CA GLY A 192 -5.25 21.63 9.07
C GLY A 192 -6.49 21.05 8.40
N GLY A 193 -6.56 21.08 7.08
CA GLY A 193 -7.69 20.53 6.33
C GLY A 193 -7.88 19.01 6.48
N LYS A 194 -6.81 18.24 6.70
CA LYS A 194 -6.88 16.79 6.85
C LYS A 194 -7.59 16.35 8.15
N PRO A 195 -7.24 16.90 9.32
CA PRO A 195 -7.97 16.66 10.56
C PRO A 195 -9.44 17.06 10.51
N LEU A 196 -9.76 18.19 9.89
CA LEU A 196 -11.14 18.65 9.68
C LEU A 196 -11.92 17.70 8.79
N GLY A 197 -11.26 17.07 7.81
CA GLY A 197 -11.81 16.03 6.95
C GLY A 197 -11.94 14.66 7.62
N GLY A 198 -11.57 14.52 8.91
CA GLY A 198 -11.82 13.31 9.69
C GLY A 198 -10.59 12.43 9.94
N ALA A 199 -9.41 12.71 9.41
CA ALA A 199 -8.20 11.95 9.74
C ALA A 199 -7.91 11.96 11.24
N ALA A 200 -7.45 10.82 11.78
CA ALA A 200 -7.11 10.70 13.20
C ALA A 200 -5.68 11.09 13.52
N LEU A 201 -4.78 10.90 12.57
CA LEU A 201 -3.38 11.31 12.69
C LEU A 201 -2.91 11.91 11.37
N VAL A 202 -2.18 13.02 11.46
CA VAL A 202 -1.52 13.64 10.31
C VAL A 202 -0.03 13.71 10.62
N LEU A 203 0.81 13.22 9.72
CA LEU A 203 2.25 13.43 9.77
C LEU A 203 2.61 14.59 8.84
N THR A 204 3.47 15.48 9.32
CA THR A 204 3.99 16.57 8.49
C THR A 204 4.92 16.02 7.41
N GLU A 205 5.23 16.82 6.42
CA GLU A 205 6.42 16.60 5.58
C GLU A 205 7.69 16.52 6.44
N MET A 206 8.80 16.07 5.85
CA MET A 206 10.07 16.03 6.56
C MET A 206 10.51 17.44 6.99
N ALA A 207 10.53 17.67 8.29
CA ALA A 207 11.10 18.86 8.89
C ALA A 207 12.59 18.62 9.17
N CYS A 208 13.45 19.39 8.48
CA CYS A 208 14.89 19.23 8.58
C CYS A 208 15.40 19.73 9.93
N VAL A 209 16.33 19.00 10.54
CA VAL A 209 16.93 19.34 11.84
C VAL A 209 18.06 20.35 11.73
N SER A 210 18.46 20.71 10.51
CA SER A 210 19.44 21.75 10.21
C SER A 210 19.24 22.31 8.79
N ALA A 211 19.78 23.49 8.52
CA ALA A 211 19.75 24.07 7.18
C ALA A 211 20.46 23.19 6.14
N ALA A 212 21.57 22.55 6.52
CA ALA A 212 22.30 21.61 5.67
C ALA A 212 21.55 20.28 5.46
N GLY A 213 20.59 19.97 6.31
CA GLY A 213 19.78 18.76 6.22
C GLY A 213 18.64 18.81 5.20
N ARG A 214 18.45 19.93 4.51
CA ARG A 214 17.37 20.09 3.52
C ARG A 214 17.66 19.31 2.25
N ILE A 215 16.63 18.71 1.67
CA ILE A 215 16.68 18.10 0.34
C ILE A 215 16.74 19.23 -0.70
N THR A 216 15.79 20.16 -0.61
CA THR A 216 15.65 21.32 -1.50
C THR A 216 15.57 22.61 -0.68
N PRO A 217 15.72 23.80 -1.27
CA PRO A 217 15.48 25.08 -0.59
C PRO A 217 14.07 25.22 0.00
N GLY A 218 13.08 24.50 -0.55
CA GLY A 218 11.70 24.52 -0.13
C GLY A 218 11.34 23.55 1.02
N CYS A 219 12.29 22.77 1.55
CA CYS A 219 12.02 21.88 2.69
C CYS A 219 11.68 22.67 3.94
N ALA A 220 10.72 22.18 4.71
CA ALA A 220 10.42 22.68 6.04
C ALA A 220 11.57 22.38 7.01
N GLY A 221 11.71 23.15 8.05
CA GLY A 221 12.74 23.04 9.08
C GLY A 221 12.18 23.01 10.49
N MET A 222 12.99 22.52 11.43
CA MET A 222 12.78 22.58 12.87
C MET A 222 14.12 22.81 13.56
N TYR A 223 14.81 23.92 13.24
CA TYR A 223 16.14 24.21 13.74
C TYR A 223 16.33 25.69 14.14
N THR A 224 15.28 26.49 14.09
CA THR A 224 15.26 27.87 14.62
C THR A 224 14.00 28.13 15.44
N PRO A 225 13.98 29.13 16.34
CA PRO A 225 12.78 29.53 17.08
C PRO A 225 11.62 29.95 16.17
N GLU A 226 11.90 30.53 15.02
CA GLU A 226 10.88 30.97 14.05
C GLU A 226 10.19 29.74 13.43
N HIS A 227 10.92 28.67 13.17
CA HIS A 227 10.34 27.39 12.72
C HIS A 227 9.42 26.81 13.80
N GLU A 228 9.88 26.79 15.04
CA GLU A 228 9.09 26.32 16.18
C GLU A 228 7.76 27.10 16.29
N ALA A 229 7.82 28.43 16.27
CA ALA A 229 6.63 29.28 16.34
C ALA A 229 5.65 29.00 15.18
N ALA A 230 6.15 28.79 13.96
CA ALA A 230 5.33 28.46 12.82
C ALA A 230 4.66 27.08 12.97
N TRP A 231 5.37 26.08 13.48
CA TRP A 231 4.81 24.75 13.78
C TRP A 231 3.82 24.81 14.94
N GLN A 232 4.06 25.59 15.99
CA GLN A 232 3.12 25.81 17.10
C GLN A 232 1.80 26.37 16.61
N ARG A 233 1.81 27.30 15.66
CA ARG A 233 0.58 27.84 15.05
C ARG A 233 -0.22 26.75 14.36
N ILE A 234 0.44 25.86 13.60
CA ILE A 234 -0.21 24.75 12.85
C ILE A 234 -0.76 23.71 13.84
N THR A 235 0.06 23.27 14.80
CA THR A 235 -0.37 22.27 15.79
C THR A 235 -1.48 22.79 16.67
N GLY A 236 -1.40 24.08 17.08
CA GLY A 236 -2.44 24.78 17.82
C GLY A 236 -3.79 24.78 17.07
N PHE A 237 -3.77 25.10 15.78
CA PHE A 237 -4.96 25.04 14.93
C PHE A 237 -5.57 23.63 14.89
N VAL A 238 -4.75 22.61 14.67
CA VAL A 238 -5.21 21.21 14.63
C VAL A 238 -5.86 20.81 15.95
N HIS A 239 -5.21 21.09 17.08
CA HIS A 239 -5.71 20.70 18.41
C HIS A 239 -6.94 21.47 18.86
N GLN A 240 -7.09 22.74 18.45
CA GLN A 240 -8.26 23.55 18.77
C GLN A 240 -9.50 23.16 17.96
N ASN A 241 -9.31 22.69 16.73
CA ASN A 241 -10.40 22.44 15.78
C ASN A 241 -10.68 20.96 15.50
N SER A 242 -9.94 20.03 16.12
CA SER A 242 -10.15 18.61 15.94
C SER A 242 -9.62 17.78 17.13
N THR A 243 -10.04 16.53 17.21
CA THR A 243 -9.47 15.52 18.13
C THR A 243 -8.30 14.74 17.51
N ALA A 244 -7.91 15.09 16.29
CA ALA A 244 -6.80 14.43 15.60
C ALA A 244 -5.46 14.72 16.29
N LYS A 245 -4.54 13.81 16.07
CA LYS A 245 -3.14 13.98 16.46
C LYS A 245 -2.34 14.47 15.27
N ILE A 246 -1.28 15.21 15.54
CA ILE A 246 -0.32 15.64 14.52
C ILE A 246 1.09 15.27 14.99
N GLY A 247 1.88 14.71 14.08
CA GLY A 247 3.25 14.30 14.35
C GLY A 247 4.22 14.99 13.38
N LEU A 248 5.36 15.44 13.89
CA LEU A 248 6.43 16.03 13.09
C LEU A 248 7.39 14.93 12.64
N GLN A 249 7.60 14.79 11.33
CA GLN A 249 8.64 13.92 10.80
C GLN A 249 9.98 14.67 10.78
N LEU A 250 10.86 14.36 11.73
CA LEU A 250 12.21 14.92 11.76
C LEU A 250 13.14 14.16 10.81
N GLY A 251 13.98 14.87 10.07
CA GLY A 251 14.90 14.24 9.15
C GLY A 251 16.09 15.08 8.74
N HIS A 252 17.01 14.43 8.03
CA HIS A 252 18.21 15.02 7.44
C HIS A 252 18.49 14.29 6.12
N SER A 253 18.57 15.02 5.01
CA SER A 253 18.77 14.44 3.68
C SER A 253 20.13 13.75 3.48
N GLY A 254 21.13 14.11 4.30
CA GLY A 254 22.48 13.63 4.12
C GLY A 254 23.03 14.00 2.74
N ARG A 255 23.73 13.06 2.11
CA ARG A 255 24.32 13.26 0.76
C ARG A 255 23.29 13.37 -0.39
N LYS A 256 22.00 13.15 -0.12
CA LYS A 256 20.92 13.30 -1.11
C LYS A 256 20.31 14.70 -1.09
N GLY A 257 20.83 15.61 -0.28
CA GLY A 257 20.39 17.00 -0.20
C GLY A 257 20.96 17.88 -1.28
N SER A 258 20.67 19.18 -1.17
CA SER A 258 21.17 20.24 -2.08
C SER A 258 20.71 20.06 -3.53
N THR A 259 19.46 19.65 -3.72
CA THR A 259 18.82 19.53 -5.03
C THR A 259 17.91 20.71 -5.32
N LYS A 260 17.66 20.96 -6.60
CA LYS A 260 16.65 21.95 -7.07
C LYS A 260 15.25 21.51 -6.64
N LEU A 261 14.31 22.44 -6.62
CA LEU A 261 12.89 22.13 -6.48
C LEU A 261 12.45 21.22 -7.63
N MET A 262 11.53 20.29 -7.40
CA MET A 262 11.10 19.28 -8.39
C MET A 262 10.67 19.90 -9.72
N TRP A 263 9.99 21.04 -9.68
CA TRP A 263 9.52 21.77 -10.88
C TRP A 263 10.60 22.63 -11.57
N GLU A 264 11.76 22.82 -10.94
CA GLU A 264 12.94 23.48 -11.54
C GLU A 264 13.92 22.47 -12.13
N GLY A 265 13.84 21.20 -11.73
CA GLY A 265 14.69 20.12 -12.21
C GLY A 265 14.77 18.98 -11.19
N ILE A 266 13.99 17.91 -11.42
CA ILE A 266 13.96 16.75 -10.53
C ILE A 266 15.37 16.15 -10.40
N ASP A 267 15.81 15.92 -9.15
CA ASP A 267 17.10 15.33 -8.80
C ASP A 267 18.35 16.10 -9.35
N GLN A 268 18.17 17.32 -9.85
CA GLN A 268 19.29 18.15 -10.29
C GLN A 268 19.96 18.83 -9.08
N PRO A 269 21.31 18.86 -9.01
CA PRO A 269 22.00 19.58 -7.94
C PRO A 269 21.73 21.09 -8.02
N LEU A 270 21.74 21.74 -6.85
CA LEU A 270 21.78 23.21 -6.80
C LEU A 270 23.06 23.71 -7.41
N GLU A 271 22.99 24.82 -8.18
CA GLU A 271 24.17 25.52 -8.66
C GLU A 271 25.00 26.04 -7.47
N PRO A 272 26.33 25.91 -7.52
CA PRO A 272 27.18 26.53 -6.51
C PRO A 272 26.89 28.02 -6.45
N ARG A 273 26.64 28.57 -5.26
CA ARG A 273 26.55 30.04 -5.11
C ARG A 273 27.88 30.66 -5.47
N SER A 274 27.91 31.40 -6.56
CA SER A 274 29.07 32.24 -6.88
C SER A 274 29.29 33.21 -5.73
N GLY A 275 30.32 32.99 -4.90
CA GLY A 275 30.76 33.91 -3.88
C GLY A 275 30.59 33.52 -2.41
N ALA A 276 30.30 32.29 -2.06
CA ALA A 276 30.40 31.80 -0.68
C ALA A 276 31.69 30.96 -0.54
N ALA A 277 32.72 31.54 0.07
CA ALA A 277 33.83 30.77 0.55
C ALA A 277 33.36 29.69 1.52
N SER A 278 33.87 28.47 1.33
CA SER A 278 33.74 27.33 2.23
C SER A 278 34.14 27.76 3.67
N THR A 279 33.20 27.68 4.59
CA THR A 279 33.47 27.51 6.01
C THR A 279 32.71 26.33 6.51
#